data_05bbcd58797ed96cf02f4cadfc1bf3b7
#
_entry.id   05bbcd58797ed96cf02f4cadfc1bf3b7
#
_cell.length_a   1.000
_cell.length_b   1.000
_cell.length_c   1.000
_cell.angle_alpha   90.00
_cell.angle_beta   90.00
_cell.angle_gamma   90.00
#
_symmetry.space_group_name_H-M   'P 1'
#
loop_
_entity.id
_entity.type
_entity.pdbx_description
1 polymer ?
#
loop_
_entity_poly.entity_id
_entity_poly.type
_entity_poly.pdbx_seq_one_letter_code
_entity_poly.pdbx_strand_id
1 'polypeptide(L)'
;MKTLEELDACYRAMPPVAAMGIESAGWDGQRLRLRAPLAANINDKGTVFGGSMASIATLAAWGLLTLRLGAEGIKAEVYVADSQLRYLKPLVADLGAEAWLDEGTDWDAFLRSYRERGRARAQLLARVTDPEGATVAEFSGRFAALRAP
;
A
#
# COMPACT_ATOMS: atom_id res chain seq x y z
N MET A 1 5.09 7.93 -11.96
CA MET A 1 4.46 6.58 -11.99
C MET A 1 2.96 6.77 -12.11
N LYS A 2 2.37 6.23 -13.16
CA LYS A 2 0.96 6.47 -13.50
C LYS A 2 0.16 5.19 -13.75
N THR A 3 0.83 4.05 -13.95
CA THR A 3 0.17 2.81 -14.36
C THR A 3 0.49 1.66 -13.42
N LEU A 4 -0.38 0.64 -13.41
CA LEU A 4 -0.13 -0.59 -12.65
C LEU A 4 1.12 -1.33 -13.16
N GLU A 5 1.42 -1.25 -14.45
CA GLU A 5 2.63 -1.86 -15.00
C GLU A 5 3.89 -1.22 -14.41
N GLU A 6 3.91 0.10 -14.30
CA GLU A 6 5.03 0.83 -13.67
C GLU A 6 5.13 0.50 -12.17
N LEU A 7 3.99 0.39 -11.49
CA LEU A 7 3.96 0.02 -10.08
C LEU A 7 4.51 -1.39 -9.88
N ASP A 8 4.07 -2.36 -10.68
CA ASP A 8 4.55 -3.73 -10.60
C ASP A 8 6.05 -3.83 -10.90
N ALA A 9 6.54 -3.05 -11.86
CA ALA A 9 7.97 -2.98 -12.16
C ALA A 9 8.75 -2.44 -10.97
N CYS A 10 8.21 -1.44 -10.29
CA CYS A 10 8.80 -0.88 -9.07
C CYS A 10 8.87 -1.93 -7.95
N TYR A 11 7.78 -2.68 -7.74
CA TYR A 11 7.75 -3.74 -6.73
C TYR A 11 8.79 -4.83 -7.03
N ARG A 12 8.88 -5.25 -8.28
CA ARG A 12 9.88 -6.26 -8.69
C ARG A 12 11.32 -5.78 -8.52
N ALA A 13 11.55 -4.47 -8.57
CA ALA A 13 12.88 -3.88 -8.40
C ALA A 13 13.32 -3.79 -6.94
N MET A 14 12.40 -3.96 -5.99
CA MET A 14 12.71 -4.00 -4.56
C MET A 14 12.88 -5.44 -4.11
N PRO A 15 14.11 -5.88 -3.77
CA PRO A 15 14.38 -7.29 -3.45
C PRO A 15 13.43 -7.92 -2.41
N PRO A 16 13.15 -7.29 -1.26
CA PRO A 16 12.24 -7.89 -0.29
C PRO A 16 10.80 -8.01 -0.81
N VAL A 17 10.34 -7.06 -1.61
CA VAL A 17 9.00 -7.07 -2.18
C VAL A 17 8.89 -8.13 -3.28
N ALA A 18 9.92 -8.22 -4.12
CA ALA A 18 10.00 -9.27 -5.15
C ALA A 18 9.98 -10.66 -4.52
N ALA A 19 10.70 -10.86 -3.40
CA ALA A 19 10.72 -12.13 -2.68
C ALA A 19 9.34 -12.53 -2.12
N MET A 20 8.52 -11.55 -1.74
CA MET A 20 7.16 -11.79 -1.26
C MET A 20 6.16 -12.06 -2.39
N GLY A 21 6.53 -11.83 -3.65
CA GLY A 21 5.66 -12.04 -4.79
C GLY A 21 4.47 -11.09 -4.84
N ILE A 22 4.64 -9.88 -4.32
CA ILE A 22 3.57 -8.87 -4.29
C ILE A 22 3.39 -8.28 -5.68
N GLU A 23 2.14 -8.28 -6.15
CA GLU A 23 1.79 -7.68 -7.44
C GLU A 23 0.41 -7.02 -7.38
N SER A 24 0.14 -6.13 -8.33
CA SER A 24 -1.14 -5.44 -8.39
C SER A 24 -2.28 -6.40 -8.79
N ALA A 25 -3.47 -6.13 -8.27
CA ALA A 25 -4.67 -6.90 -8.54
C ALA A 25 -5.86 -6.03 -8.96
N GLY A 26 -5.71 -4.71 -8.99
CA GLY A 26 -6.73 -3.78 -9.47
C GLY A 26 -6.52 -2.37 -8.98
N TRP A 27 -6.92 -1.41 -9.81
CA TRP A 27 -6.87 0.02 -9.51
C TRP A 27 -8.02 0.72 -10.22
N ASP A 28 -8.83 1.46 -9.48
CA ASP A 28 -9.99 2.18 -10.03
C ASP A 28 -9.90 3.70 -9.85
N GLY A 29 -8.73 4.21 -9.45
CA GLY A 29 -8.53 5.63 -9.14
C GLY A 29 -8.80 5.99 -7.68
N GLN A 30 -9.47 5.13 -6.95
CA GLN A 30 -9.82 5.32 -5.53
C GLN A 30 -9.21 4.25 -4.64
N ARG A 31 -9.27 2.99 -5.07
CA ARG A 31 -8.79 1.84 -4.32
C ARG A 31 -7.74 1.08 -5.11
N LEU A 32 -6.66 0.73 -4.43
CA LEU A 32 -5.62 -0.12 -4.98
C LEU A 32 -5.68 -1.48 -4.30
N ARG A 33 -5.71 -2.54 -5.10
CA ARG A 33 -5.65 -3.91 -4.62
C ARG A 33 -4.33 -4.56 -5.03
N LEU A 34 -3.74 -5.29 -4.08
CA LEU A 34 -2.56 -6.10 -4.29
C LEU A 34 -2.86 -7.55 -3.91
N ARG A 35 -2.00 -8.45 -4.37
CA ARG A 35 -2.08 -9.87 -4.00
C ARG A 35 -0.67 -10.44 -3.84
N ALA A 36 -0.56 -11.51 -3.06
CA ALA A 36 0.68 -12.25 -2.89
C ALA A 36 0.37 -13.71 -2.54
N PRO A 37 1.24 -14.67 -2.92
CA PRO A 37 1.00 -16.08 -2.64
C PRO A 37 1.36 -16.44 -1.19
N LEU A 38 0.59 -17.35 -0.60
CA LEU A 38 0.92 -17.93 0.71
C LEU A 38 2.32 -18.56 0.70
N ALA A 39 2.66 -19.28 -0.36
CA ALA A 39 3.92 -20.02 -0.43
C ALA A 39 5.17 -19.17 -0.21
N ALA A 40 5.16 -17.90 -0.67
CA ALA A 40 6.27 -16.97 -0.49
C ALA A 40 6.18 -16.19 0.83
N ASN A 41 5.13 -16.38 1.62
CA ASN A 41 4.81 -15.56 2.79
C ASN A 41 4.41 -16.40 4.00
N ILE A 42 4.77 -17.67 3.99
CA ILE A 42 4.35 -18.63 5.02
C ILE A 42 5.29 -18.54 6.24
N ASN A 43 4.70 -18.63 7.44
CA ASN A 43 5.43 -18.64 8.70
C ASN A 43 5.69 -20.07 9.20
N ASP A 44 6.19 -20.19 10.44
CA ASP A 44 6.50 -21.44 11.11
C ASP A 44 5.26 -22.30 11.44
N LYS A 45 4.05 -21.71 11.36
CA LYS A 45 2.79 -22.40 11.69
C LYS A 45 1.98 -22.77 10.45
N GLY A 46 2.49 -22.48 9.25
CA GLY A 46 1.75 -22.71 8.00
C GLY A 46 0.72 -21.65 7.67
N THR A 47 0.74 -20.52 8.35
CA THR A 47 -0.15 -19.37 8.07
C THR A 47 0.66 -18.23 7.45
N VAL A 48 -0.02 -17.18 7.01
CA VAL A 48 0.65 -15.99 6.47
C VAL A 48 1.46 -15.31 7.58
N PHE A 49 2.74 -15.05 7.29
CA PHE A 49 3.63 -14.33 8.19
C PHE A 49 3.09 -12.91 8.46
N GLY A 50 3.04 -12.52 9.75
CA GLY A 50 2.53 -11.20 10.14
C GLY A 50 3.29 -10.04 9.50
N GLY A 51 4.60 -10.19 9.31
CA GLY A 51 5.41 -9.21 8.59
C GLY A 51 5.03 -9.06 7.13
N SER A 52 4.55 -10.12 6.47
CA SER A 52 4.03 -10.05 5.11
C SER A 52 2.70 -9.29 5.04
N MET A 53 1.83 -9.48 6.04
CA MET A 53 0.60 -8.68 6.14
C MET A 53 0.91 -7.20 6.31
N ALA A 54 1.86 -6.86 7.17
CA ALA A 54 2.30 -5.48 7.36
C ALA A 54 2.88 -4.89 6.07
N SER A 55 3.69 -5.67 5.36
CA SER A 55 4.33 -5.23 4.11
C SER A 55 3.32 -4.99 3.00
N ILE A 56 2.41 -5.93 2.76
CA ILE A 56 1.44 -5.78 1.66
C ILE A 56 0.48 -4.62 1.93
N ALA A 57 0.05 -4.43 3.18
CA ALA A 57 -0.80 -3.29 3.55
C ALA A 57 -0.08 -1.96 3.35
N THR A 58 1.17 -1.86 3.80
CA THR A 58 2.01 -0.68 3.62
C THR A 58 2.20 -0.37 2.13
N LEU A 59 2.51 -1.39 1.33
CA LEU A 59 2.75 -1.22 -0.11
C LEU A 59 1.48 -0.87 -0.88
N ALA A 60 0.32 -1.38 -0.45
CA ALA A 60 -0.96 -0.98 -1.05
C ALA A 60 -1.23 0.51 -0.80
N ALA A 61 -1.01 1.00 0.41
CA ALA A 61 -1.18 2.41 0.75
C ALA A 61 -0.13 3.28 0.04
N TRP A 62 1.14 2.86 0.04
CA TRP A 62 2.22 3.55 -0.65
C TRP A 62 1.95 3.64 -2.16
N GLY A 63 1.55 2.54 -2.75
CA GLY A 63 1.24 2.46 -4.18
C GLY A 63 0.08 3.35 -4.57
N LEU A 64 -0.99 3.35 -3.76
CA LEU A 64 -2.14 4.21 -3.99
C LEU A 64 -1.74 5.69 -4.00
N LEU A 65 -0.99 6.14 -3.00
CA LEU A 65 -0.57 7.53 -2.92
C LEU A 65 0.34 7.89 -4.10
N THR A 66 1.25 7.01 -4.47
CA THR A 66 2.15 7.19 -5.60
C THR A 66 1.38 7.32 -6.92
N LEU A 67 0.39 6.47 -7.15
CA LEU A 67 -0.45 6.52 -8.34
C LEU A 67 -1.32 7.77 -8.38
N ARG A 68 -1.88 8.18 -7.26
CA ARG A 68 -2.67 9.41 -7.19
C ARG A 68 -1.83 10.65 -7.47
N LEU A 69 -0.62 10.70 -6.94
CA LEU A 69 0.33 11.78 -7.26
C LEU A 69 0.72 11.75 -8.73
N GLY A 70 0.96 10.57 -9.29
CA GLY A 70 1.28 10.41 -10.70
C GLY A 70 0.17 10.92 -11.61
N ALA A 71 -1.11 10.73 -11.24
CA ALA A 71 -2.25 11.26 -11.97
C ALA A 71 -2.27 12.79 -11.99
N GLU A 72 -1.66 13.43 -11.00
CA GLU A 72 -1.48 14.90 -10.95
C GLU A 72 -0.18 15.36 -11.61
N GLY A 73 0.54 14.46 -12.26
CA GLY A 73 1.84 14.77 -12.87
C GLY A 73 2.96 14.99 -11.86
N ILE A 74 2.78 14.54 -10.63
CA ILE A 74 3.74 14.73 -9.55
C ILE A 74 4.57 13.47 -9.35
N LYS A 75 5.89 13.64 -9.34
CA LYS A 75 6.84 12.59 -8.98
C LYS A 75 7.45 12.95 -7.63
N ALA A 76 6.90 12.42 -6.56
CA ALA A 76 7.35 12.65 -5.20
C ALA A 76 8.02 11.40 -4.65
N GLU A 77 8.83 11.57 -3.61
CA GLU A 77 9.28 10.47 -2.77
C GLU A 77 8.23 10.23 -1.68
N VAL A 78 7.69 9.03 -1.60
CA VAL A 78 6.65 8.67 -0.65
C VAL A 78 7.21 7.72 0.39
N TYR A 79 7.02 8.08 1.66
CA TYR A 79 7.48 7.28 2.80
C TYR A 79 6.35 7.07 3.80
N VAL A 80 6.30 5.91 4.40
CA VAL A 80 5.48 5.71 5.59
C VAL A 80 6.14 6.42 6.77
N ALA A 81 5.41 7.28 7.46
CA ALA A 81 5.90 8.00 8.63
C ALA A 81 5.64 7.21 9.92
N ASP A 82 4.43 6.73 10.08
CA ASP A 82 4.03 5.81 11.13
C ASP A 82 2.81 5.02 10.68
N SER A 83 2.57 3.89 11.34
CA SER A 83 1.45 3.04 10.98
C SER A 83 1.03 2.16 12.15
N GLN A 84 -0.19 1.67 12.08
CA GLN A 84 -0.75 0.72 13.03
C GLN A 84 -1.40 -0.41 12.25
N LEU A 85 -1.08 -1.64 12.62
CA LEU A 85 -1.69 -2.83 12.05
C LEU A 85 -2.33 -3.65 13.16
N ARG A 86 -3.60 -4.00 12.98
CA ARG A 86 -4.33 -4.85 13.90
C ARG A 86 -4.60 -6.18 13.22
N TYR A 87 -4.04 -7.25 13.77
CA TYR A 87 -4.24 -8.62 13.31
C TYR A 87 -5.54 -9.17 13.88
N LEU A 88 -6.46 -9.60 13.01
CA LEU A 88 -7.78 -10.10 13.44
C LEU A 88 -7.83 -11.61 13.50
N LYS A 89 -7.23 -12.30 12.54
CA LYS A 89 -7.20 -13.77 12.50
C LYS A 89 -6.08 -14.28 11.60
N PRO A 90 -5.59 -15.51 11.85
CA PRO A 90 -4.63 -16.16 10.95
C PRO A 90 -5.25 -16.40 9.57
N LEU A 91 -4.40 -16.47 8.55
CA LEU A 91 -4.81 -16.75 7.18
C LEU A 91 -3.99 -17.94 6.64
N VAL A 92 -4.67 -18.95 6.12
CA VAL A 92 -4.05 -20.11 5.45
C VAL A 92 -4.51 -20.12 4.01
N ALA A 93 -4.13 -19.08 3.26
CA ALA A 93 -4.48 -18.90 1.84
C ALA A 93 -3.62 -17.76 1.30
N ASP A 94 -3.68 -17.56 -0.02
CA ASP A 94 -3.07 -16.38 -0.62
C ASP A 94 -3.69 -15.11 -0.03
N LEU A 95 -2.88 -14.07 0.12
CA LEU A 95 -3.33 -12.83 0.75
C LEU A 95 -3.56 -11.74 -0.29
N GLY A 96 -4.56 -10.92 0.00
CA GLY A 96 -4.82 -9.69 -0.73
C GLY A 96 -4.67 -8.49 0.19
N ALA A 97 -4.58 -7.31 -0.40
CA ALA A 97 -4.70 -6.06 0.32
C ALA A 97 -5.49 -5.07 -0.51
N GLU A 98 -6.20 -4.19 0.17
CA GLU A 98 -6.95 -3.12 -0.46
C GLU A 98 -6.70 -1.84 0.34
N ALA A 99 -6.29 -0.77 -0.34
CA ALA A 99 -6.00 0.51 0.29
C ALA A 99 -6.87 1.62 -0.29
N TRP A 100 -7.14 2.62 0.54
CA TRP A 100 -7.89 3.82 0.14
C TRP A 100 -7.46 5.00 1.00
N LEU A 101 -7.75 6.20 0.52
CA LEU A 101 -7.47 7.42 1.26
C LEU A 101 -8.50 7.58 2.37
N ASP A 102 -8.05 7.91 3.59
CA ASP A 102 -8.97 8.18 4.70
C ASP A 102 -9.89 9.36 4.33
N GLU A 103 -11.18 9.22 4.63
CA GLU A 103 -12.19 10.24 4.35
C GLU A 103 -11.87 11.60 4.98
N GLY A 104 -11.14 11.61 6.10
CA GLY A 104 -10.69 12.84 6.76
C GLY A 104 -9.55 13.56 6.04
N THR A 105 -8.95 12.96 5.02
CA THR A 105 -7.89 13.59 4.24
C THR A 105 -8.49 14.45 3.13
N ASP A 106 -8.20 15.75 3.18
CA ASP A 106 -8.56 16.69 2.12
C ASP A 106 -7.46 16.63 1.04
N TRP A 107 -7.76 15.99 -0.09
CA TRP A 107 -6.80 15.80 -1.16
C TRP A 107 -6.31 17.12 -1.77
N ASP A 108 -7.22 18.09 -1.93
CA ASP A 108 -6.85 19.40 -2.46
C ASP A 108 -5.91 20.14 -1.52
N ALA A 109 -6.15 20.07 -0.22
CA ALA A 109 -5.25 20.64 0.79
C ALA A 109 -3.89 19.95 0.79
N PHE A 110 -3.88 18.62 0.62
CA PHE A 110 -2.65 17.85 0.48
C PHE A 110 -1.82 18.34 -0.72
N LEU A 111 -2.46 18.49 -1.88
CA LEU A 111 -1.79 18.96 -3.09
C LEU A 111 -1.25 20.38 -2.94
N ARG A 112 -2.04 21.27 -2.32
CA ARG A 112 -1.58 22.64 -2.04
C ARG A 112 -0.34 22.63 -1.17
N SER A 113 -0.34 21.88 -0.08
CA SER A 113 0.81 21.77 0.82
C SER A 113 2.05 21.27 0.08
N TYR A 114 1.89 20.23 -0.72
CA TYR A 114 2.99 19.69 -1.51
C TYR A 114 3.54 20.73 -2.51
N ARG A 115 2.66 21.39 -3.25
CA ARG A 115 3.08 22.38 -4.26
C ARG A 115 3.74 23.60 -3.64
N GLU A 116 3.24 24.08 -2.51
CA GLU A 116 3.78 25.26 -1.84
C GLU A 116 5.03 24.97 -1.01
N ARG A 117 5.07 23.84 -0.31
CA ARG A 117 6.10 23.51 0.68
C ARG A 117 7.04 22.39 0.26
N GLY A 118 6.73 21.66 -0.80
CA GLY A 118 7.49 20.50 -1.24
C GLY A 118 7.29 19.27 -0.34
N ARG A 119 6.26 19.28 0.51
CA ARG A 119 5.93 18.17 1.41
C ARG A 119 4.46 18.20 1.79
N ALA A 120 3.90 17.02 2.00
CA ALA A 120 2.54 16.87 2.50
C ALA A 120 2.39 15.50 3.17
N ARG A 121 1.41 15.37 4.05
CA ARG A 121 1.08 14.12 4.74
C ARG A 121 -0.35 13.73 4.45
N ALA A 122 -0.57 12.42 4.30
CA ALA A 122 -1.89 11.85 4.09
C ALA A 122 -2.09 10.65 5.01
N GLN A 123 -3.32 10.49 5.49
CA GLN A 123 -3.73 9.29 6.22
C GLN A 123 -4.33 8.31 5.23
N LEU A 124 -3.79 7.10 5.21
CA LEU A 124 -4.28 6.02 4.36
C LEU A 124 -4.75 4.86 5.22
N LEU A 125 -5.76 4.18 4.72
CA LEU A 125 -6.31 2.97 5.33
C LEU A 125 -6.08 1.80 4.38
N ALA A 126 -5.90 0.62 4.94
CA ALA A 126 -5.82 -0.60 4.16
C ALA A 126 -6.36 -1.77 4.98
N ARG A 127 -6.69 -2.83 4.29
CA ARG A 127 -7.05 -4.09 4.93
C ARG A 127 -6.36 -5.23 4.18
N VAL A 128 -5.96 -6.24 4.93
CA VAL A 128 -5.48 -7.50 4.36
C VAL A 128 -6.66 -8.45 4.30
N THR A 129 -6.82 -9.12 3.16
CA THR A 129 -8.00 -9.95 2.89
C THR A 129 -7.63 -11.38 2.58
N ASP A 130 -8.56 -12.29 2.82
CA ASP A 130 -8.52 -13.65 2.31
C ASP A 130 -9.03 -13.69 0.85
N PRO A 131 -8.99 -14.85 0.17
CA PRO A 131 -9.46 -14.94 -1.23
C PRO A 131 -10.95 -14.63 -1.41
N GLU A 132 -11.77 -14.77 -0.37
CA GLU A 132 -13.20 -14.44 -0.41
C GLU A 132 -13.49 -12.99 -0.10
N GLY A 133 -12.44 -12.18 0.17
CA GLY A 133 -12.58 -10.76 0.44
C GLY A 133 -12.83 -10.41 1.91
N ALA A 134 -12.79 -11.39 2.82
CA ALA A 134 -12.94 -11.11 4.25
C ALA A 134 -11.67 -10.48 4.82
N THR A 135 -11.84 -9.52 5.72
CA THR A 135 -10.72 -8.82 6.34
C THR A 135 -10.06 -9.68 7.41
N VAL A 136 -8.75 -9.87 7.31
CA VAL A 136 -7.94 -10.61 8.29
C VAL A 136 -6.99 -9.71 9.09
N ALA A 137 -6.73 -8.50 8.62
CA ALA A 137 -5.98 -7.46 9.33
C ALA A 137 -6.41 -6.08 8.86
N GLU A 138 -6.33 -5.11 9.76
CA GLU A 138 -6.69 -3.71 9.48
C GLU A 138 -5.47 -2.82 9.68
N PHE A 139 -5.26 -1.89 8.74
CA PHE A 139 -4.09 -1.02 8.70
C PHE A 139 -4.51 0.44 8.62
N SER A 140 -3.81 1.29 9.35
CA SER A 140 -3.87 2.74 9.15
C SER A 140 -2.45 3.29 9.19
N GLY A 141 -2.15 4.27 8.32
CA GLY A 141 -0.81 4.83 8.27
C GLY A 141 -0.78 6.26 7.80
N ARG A 142 0.14 7.03 8.35
CA ARG A 142 0.50 8.35 7.84
C ARG A 142 1.65 8.20 6.86
N PHE A 143 1.46 8.77 5.69
CA PHE A 143 2.47 8.77 4.65
C PHE A 143 2.87 10.21 4.33
N ALA A 144 4.15 10.40 4.10
CA ALA A 144 4.70 11.68 3.70
C ALA A 144 5.10 11.63 2.23
N ALA A 145 4.69 12.65 1.47
CA ALA A 145 5.18 12.88 0.12
C ALA A 145 6.17 14.04 0.17
N LEU A 146 7.37 13.79 -0.33
CA LEU A 146 8.46 14.76 -0.30
C LEU A 146 8.95 15.03 -1.72
N ARG A 147 9.26 16.30 -2.00
CA ARG A 147 9.90 16.66 -3.26
C ARG A 147 11.32 16.07 -3.26
N ALA A 148 11.68 15.40 -4.35
CA ALA A 148 13.02 14.87 -4.51
C ALA A 148 14.05 16.02 -4.47
N PRO A 149 15.26 15.81 -3.87
CA PRO A 149 16.30 16.83 -3.81
C PRO A 149 16.83 17.18 -5.19
#